data_a433bb3cee54f0be535c43589eda61d2
#
_entry.id   a433bb3cee54f0be535c43589eda61d2
#
_cell.length_a   1.000
_cell.length_b   1.000
_cell.length_c   1.000
_cell.angle_alpha   90.00
_cell.angle_beta   90.00
_cell.angle_gamma   90.00
#
_symmetry.space_group_name_H-M   'P 1'
#
loop_
_entity.id
_entity.type
_entity.pdbx_description
1 polymer ?
#
loop_
_entity_poly.entity_id
_entity_poly.type
_entity_poly.pdbx_seq_one_letter_code
_entity_poly.pdbx_strand_id
1 'polypeptide(L)'
;MKKNILYIALLGLMSLMTVSCSSELDIEKHGNMGSMDTYYTTDENVNSASAALYLSVRSNYFTWYFLKNLLSDDVWCGGGQRGDNGEMEKLNEYTYDSNHGSVEGVYSGLYSVIYNANLIIDMTQGETTVMKRAINEAKVFRAWAHFELVSLWGTAPKVDHLLKPDEYRQANSTPADTWAFVEKDLTEAINSGSLPSKSSANDQETGIRVTKEFAQALLGKAYLFQGKNSEAASMLDNVINSNKYALFDGEYDMQFHAANNNNCESIFELQKRYDTEQLWNQMDMVYIMQGWRSDKLKYKGTAASLLATGTYGFLNPRKSLYDAFVAWEGADGYRLNKSVLTYPQLEELGVSISGSNAVYGDEGYFYWKNQSYKEDCITDMTYFQAGQFIDLKIMRYAEVLLLAAEAQLLAGNSGKALDYINQIRTRAKEQPLTAVTLDDIKMEKRLELCCEAIRYQDLVRWNDAKSAMGNQGKEVPAFTKDGIQWNWQNSVYGFQDKHMLLPIPLKELELNPNMQQNPGW
;
A
#
# COMPACT_ATOMS: atom_id res chain seq x y z
N MET A 1 -15.29 81.03 2.94
CA MET A 1 -15.15 80.40 4.28
C MET A 1 -15.82 78.98 4.41
N LYS A 2 -17.00 78.72 3.86
CA LYS A 2 -17.66 77.44 4.02
C LYS A 2 -16.96 76.21 3.32
N LYS A 3 -16.22 76.40 2.23
CA LYS A 3 -15.48 75.37 1.51
C LYS A 3 -14.23 74.90 2.27
N ASN A 4 -13.53 75.76 2.96
CA ASN A 4 -12.31 75.42 3.69
C ASN A 4 -12.59 74.67 5.00
N ILE A 5 -13.77 74.82 5.60
CA ILE A 5 -14.19 74.08 6.80
C ILE A 5 -14.52 72.61 6.44
N LEU A 6 -15.06 72.38 5.23
CA LEU A 6 -15.37 71.02 4.76
C LEU A 6 -14.10 70.20 4.49
N TYR A 7 -13.04 70.81 3.96
CA TYR A 7 -11.75 70.12 3.73
C TYR A 7 -11.01 69.85 5.04
N ILE A 8 -11.10 70.70 6.03
CA ILE A 8 -10.50 70.43 7.35
C ILE A 8 -11.26 69.34 8.11
N ALA A 9 -12.59 69.31 7.98
CA ALA A 9 -13.38 68.19 8.55
C ALA A 9 -13.13 66.86 7.86
N LEU A 10 -12.91 66.85 6.54
CA LEU A 10 -12.58 65.64 5.77
C LEU A 10 -11.16 65.12 6.10
N LEU A 11 -10.17 65.98 6.26
CA LEU A 11 -8.83 65.61 6.70
C LEU A 11 -8.79 65.12 8.16
N GLY A 12 -9.63 65.67 9.04
CA GLY A 12 -9.77 65.25 10.42
C GLY A 12 -10.43 63.86 10.53
N LEU A 13 -11.35 63.52 9.61
CA LEU A 13 -11.98 62.19 9.57
C LEU A 13 -11.04 61.12 8.98
N MET A 14 -10.13 61.48 8.06
CA MET A 14 -9.13 60.54 7.50
C MET A 14 -7.99 60.23 8.48
N SER A 15 -7.68 61.10 9.44
CA SER A 15 -6.66 60.85 10.46
C SER A 15 -7.14 59.97 11.63
N LEU A 16 -8.45 59.70 11.73
CA LEU A 16 -9.02 58.81 12.76
C LEU A 16 -9.15 57.37 12.30
N MET A 17 -8.82 57.04 11.04
CA MET A 17 -8.88 55.68 10.53
C MET A 17 -7.55 54.92 10.54
N THR A 18 -6.51 55.45 11.18
CA THR A 18 -5.20 54.78 11.29
C THR A 18 -4.89 54.26 12.70
N VAL A 19 -5.89 54.09 13.55
CA VAL A 19 -5.72 53.25 14.73
C VAL A 19 -6.01 51.83 14.29
N SER A 20 -5.02 51.18 13.70
CA SER A 20 -4.99 49.74 13.50
C SER A 20 -5.06 49.10 14.86
N CYS A 21 -6.20 48.51 15.20
CA CYS A 21 -6.34 47.62 16.35
C CYS A 21 -5.47 46.37 16.10
N SER A 22 -4.17 46.45 16.39
CA SER A 22 -3.30 45.27 16.40
C SER A 22 -3.61 44.33 17.57
N SER A 23 -4.34 44.79 18.58
CA SER A 23 -4.69 43.97 19.76
C SER A 23 -6.00 43.18 19.62
N GLU A 24 -6.87 43.49 18.63
CA GLU A 24 -8.09 42.69 18.40
C GLU A 24 -7.89 41.49 17.46
N LEU A 25 -6.70 41.34 16.87
CA LEU A 25 -6.31 40.18 16.10
C LEU A 25 -5.62 39.08 16.95
N ASP A 26 -5.30 39.38 18.21
CA ASP A 26 -4.93 38.36 19.20
C ASP A 26 -6.22 37.70 19.74
N ILE A 27 -6.82 36.89 18.91
CA ILE A 27 -7.86 35.96 19.36
C ILE A 27 -7.16 34.96 20.26
N GLU A 28 -7.26 35.15 21.59
CA GLU A 28 -6.96 34.05 22.51
C GLU A 28 -7.78 32.84 22.09
N LYS A 29 -7.10 31.78 21.69
CA LYS A 29 -7.75 30.51 21.36
C LYS A 29 -8.41 29.96 22.63
N HIS A 30 -9.68 30.30 22.84
CA HIS A 30 -10.51 29.71 23.87
C HIS A 30 -10.94 28.31 23.43
N GLY A 31 -10.20 27.31 23.83
CA GLY A 31 -10.51 25.90 23.62
C GLY A 31 -9.51 25.01 24.35
N ASN A 32 -9.92 23.82 24.75
CA ASN A 32 -9.08 22.82 25.46
C ASN A 32 -7.93 22.25 24.61
N MET A 33 -7.74 22.69 23.37
CA MET A 33 -6.57 22.36 22.56
C MET A 33 -5.54 23.48 22.72
N GLY A 34 -4.45 23.20 23.45
CA GLY A 34 -3.28 24.07 23.58
C GLY A 34 -2.72 24.48 22.21
N SER A 35 -1.81 25.44 22.21
CA SER A 35 -1.04 25.77 21.01
C SER A 35 -0.26 24.55 20.52
N MET A 36 0.14 24.48 19.24
CA MET A 36 1.00 23.40 18.74
C MET A 36 2.24 23.22 19.62
N ASP A 37 2.78 24.32 20.15
CA ASP A 37 3.98 24.32 21.00
C ASP A 37 3.76 23.60 22.36
N THR A 38 2.53 23.52 22.84
CA THR A 38 2.19 22.87 24.12
C THR A 38 1.56 21.49 23.96
N TYR A 39 1.09 21.13 22.76
CA TYR A 39 0.41 19.87 22.53
C TYR A 39 1.35 18.65 22.68
N TYR A 40 2.57 18.74 22.14
CA TYR A 40 3.52 17.63 22.11
C TYR A 40 4.41 17.52 23.36
N THR A 41 3.92 17.98 24.51
CA THR A 41 4.66 18.01 25.78
C THR A 41 4.27 16.90 26.77
N THR A 42 3.20 16.15 26.47
CA THR A 42 2.71 15.06 27.34
C THR A 42 2.68 13.73 26.60
N ASP A 43 2.86 12.61 27.33
CA ASP A 43 2.81 11.27 26.78
C ASP A 43 1.45 10.96 26.13
N GLU A 44 0.35 11.44 26.70
CA GLU A 44 -1.01 11.25 26.20
C GLU A 44 -1.18 11.90 24.84
N ASN A 45 -0.79 13.16 24.69
CA ASN A 45 -0.90 13.89 23.44
C ASN A 45 0.02 13.34 22.35
N VAL A 46 1.25 12.97 22.69
CA VAL A 46 2.19 12.36 21.76
C VAL A 46 1.71 10.97 21.32
N ASN A 47 1.11 10.19 22.21
CA ASN A 47 0.50 8.91 21.84
C ASN A 47 -0.73 9.09 20.93
N SER A 48 -1.52 10.14 21.17
CA SER A 48 -2.65 10.52 20.29
C SER A 48 -2.17 10.95 18.90
N ALA A 49 -1.08 11.73 18.83
CA ALA A 49 -0.44 12.09 17.56
C ALA A 49 0.10 10.86 16.82
N SER A 50 0.70 9.90 17.53
CA SER A 50 1.09 8.61 16.95
C SER A 50 -0.11 7.87 16.35
N ALA A 51 -1.23 7.81 17.05
CA ALA A 51 -2.45 7.18 16.52
C ALA A 51 -2.95 7.88 15.24
N ALA A 52 -2.88 9.21 15.18
CA ALA A 52 -3.21 9.98 13.97
C ALA A 52 -2.25 9.68 12.80
N LEU A 53 -0.97 9.45 13.08
CA LEU A 53 0.01 9.04 12.07
C LEU A 53 -0.34 7.64 11.51
N TYR A 54 -0.63 6.65 12.36
CA TYR A 54 -1.09 5.32 11.90
C TYR A 54 -2.37 5.43 11.06
N LEU A 55 -3.30 6.31 11.45
CA LEU A 55 -4.53 6.56 10.68
C LEU A 55 -4.22 7.18 9.31
N SER A 56 -3.24 8.07 9.19
CA SER A 56 -2.84 8.65 7.90
C SER A 56 -2.27 7.59 6.95
N VAL A 57 -1.47 6.65 7.44
CA VAL A 57 -0.98 5.50 6.66
C VAL A 57 -2.16 4.62 6.21
N ARG A 58 -3.08 4.30 7.12
CA ARG A 58 -4.27 3.50 6.83
C ARG A 58 -5.18 4.16 5.79
N SER A 59 -5.38 5.47 5.86
CA SER A 59 -6.23 6.23 4.93
C SER A 59 -5.67 6.23 3.50
N ASN A 60 -4.35 6.12 3.35
CA ASN A 60 -3.71 6.03 2.04
C ASN A 60 -3.74 4.61 1.46
N TYR A 61 -3.95 3.57 2.28
CA TYR A 61 -3.78 2.17 1.90
C TYR A 61 -4.65 1.76 0.71
N PHE A 62 -5.93 2.13 0.68
CA PHE A 62 -6.85 1.74 -0.39
C PHE A 62 -6.30 2.16 -1.77
N THR A 63 -6.01 3.45 -1.95
CA THR A 63 -5.56 3.99 -3.24
C THR A 63 -4.17 3.44 -3.60
N TRP A 64 -3.26 3.33 -2.63
CA TRP A 64 -1.94 2.73 -2.78
C TRP A 64 -2.01 1.26 -3.21
N TYR A 65 -2.87 0.45 -2.57
CA TYR A 65 -3.04 -0.97 -2.86
C TYR A 65 -3.59 -1.19 -4.28
N PHE A 66 -4.65 -0.46 -4.65
CA PHE A 66 -5.26 -0.58 -5.97
C PHE A 66 -4.34 -0.07 -7.08
N LEU A 67 -3.69 1.07 -6.90
CA LEU A 67 -2.76 1.61 -7.88
C LEU A 67 -1.66 0.60 -8.22
N LYS A 68 -0.99 0.03 -7.20
CA LYS A 68 0.14 -0.89 -7.42
C LYS A 68 -0.28 -2.24 -8.01
N ASN A 69 -1.45 -2.76 -7.64
CA ASN A 69 -1.98 -3.99 -8.23
C ASN A 69 -2.44 -3.77 -9.67
N LEU A 70 -3.16 -2.68 -9.96
CA LEU A 70 -3.66 -2.38 -11.30
C LEU A 70 -2.54 -2.12 -12.32
N LEU A 71 -1.41 -1.58 -11.88
CA LEU A 71 -0.23 -1.40 -12.70
C LEU A 71 0.59 -2.70 -12.90
N SER A 72 0.16 -3.85 -12.35
CA SER A 72 0.84 -5.14 -12.52
C SER A 72 0.27 -5.96 -13.68
N ASP A 73 1.01 -7.01 -14.09
CA ASP A 73 0.61 -8.00 -15.09
C ASP A 73 -0.25 -9.14 -14.53
N ASP A 74 -0.64 -9.08 -13.25
CA ASP A 74 -1.32 -10.16 -12.56
C ASP A 74 -2.85 -10.03 -12.56
N VAL A 75 -3.39 -8.81 -12.76
CA VAL A 75 -4.82 -8.56 -12.64
C VAL A 75 -5.42 -7.76 -13.79
N TRP A 76 -6.72 -8.03 -14.05
CA TRP A 76 -7.60 -7.15 -14.78
C TRP A 76 -8.22 -6.12 -13.84
N CYS A 77 -8.63 -4.96 -14.36
CA CYS A 77 -9.35 -3.97 -13.56
C CYS A 77 -10.62 -4.59 -12.96
N GLY A 78 -11.47 -5.22 -13.76
CA GLY A 78 -12.74 -5.77 -13.30
C GLY A 78 -13.81 -4.71 -13.08
N GLY A 79 -14.75 -5.00 -12.16
CA GLY A 79 -15.92 -4.16 -11.88
C GLY A 79 -17.20 -4.67 -12.53
N GLY A 80 -18.24 -3.82 -12.61
CA GLY A 80 -19.57 -4.22 -13.11
C GLY A 80 -19.67 -4.28 -14.63
N GLN A 81 -18.97 -3.38 -15.31
CA GLN A 81 -18.94 -3.23 -16.77
C GLN A 81 -17.86 -2.22 -17.16
N ARG A 82 -17.60 -2.07 -18.45
CA ARG A 82 -16.74 -1.00 -18.99
C ARG A 82 -17.22 0.37 -18.53
N GLY A 83 -16.32 1.19 -17.98
CA GLY A 83 -16.60 2.54 -17.47
C GLY A 83 -17.18 2.58 -16.05
N ASP A 84 -17.31 1.46 -15.36
CA ASP A 84 -17.74 1.42 -13.95
C ASP A 84 -16.74 2.19 -13.04
N ASN A 85 -15.46 2.01 -13.29
CA ASN A 85 -14.40 2.82 -12.68
C ASN A 85 -13.33 3.17 -13.73
N GLY A 86 -13.57 4.22 -14.50
CA GLY A 86 -12.67 4.64 -15.58
C GLY A 86 -11.27 5.02 -15.12
N GLU A 87 -11.09 5.48 -13.88
CA GLU A 87 -9.78 5.78 -13.34
C GLU A 87 -8.96 4.50 -13.10
N MET A 88 -9.56 3.45 -12.54
CA MET A 88 -8.89 2.16 -12.38
C MET A 88 -8.60 1.49 -13.73
N GLU A 89 -9.50 1.62 -14.70
CA GLU A 89 -9.29 1.11 -16.05
C GLU A 89 -8.09 1.77 -16.72
N LYS A 90 -7.94 3.11 -16.63
CA LYS A 90 -6.79 3.84 -17.19
C LYS A 90 -5.45 3.38 -16.58
N LEU A 91 -5.39 3.09 -15.28
CA LEU A 91 -4.19 2.51 -14.66
C LEU A 91 -3.86 1.15 -15.29
N ASN A 92 -4.84 0.26 -15.35
CA ASN A 92 -4.66 -1.11 -15.83
C ASN A 92 -4.34 -1.17 -17.33
N GLU A 93 -4.72 -0.16 -18.12
CA GLU A 93 -4.48 -0.05 -19.56
C GLU A 93 -3.29 0.85 -19.90
N TYR A 94 -2.66 1.49 -18.92
CA TYR A 94 -1.54 2.44 -19.11
C TYR A 94 -1.92 3.67 -19.96
N THR A 95 -3.15 4.16 -19.80
CA THR A 95 -3.70 5.33 -20.49
C THR A 95 -3.88 6.56 -19.59
N TYR A 96 -3.36 6.49 -18.37
CA TYR A 96 -3.39 7.59 -17.39
C TYR A 96 -2.38 8.69 -17.72
N ASP A 97 -2.59 9.87 -17.15
CA ASP A 97 -1.74 11.04 -17.28
C ASP A 97 -1.51 11.73 -15.91
N SER A 98 -0.90 12.92 -15.92
CA SER A 98 -0.59 13.68 -14.70
C SER A 98 -1.81 14.23 -13.95
N ASN A 99 -3.01 14.17 -14.53
CA ASN A 99 -4.27 14.56 -13.87
C ASN A 99 -4.98 13.36 -13.20
N HIS A 100 -4.36 12.18 -13.21
CA HIS A 100 -5.01 10.96 -12.74
C HIS A 100 -5.25 10.98 -11.23
N GLY A 101 -6.53 10.87 -10.80
CA GLY A 101 -6.94 11.04 -9.40
C GLY A 101 -6.30 10.05 -8.43
N SER A 102 -6.10 8.78 -8.83
CA SER A 102 -5.42 7.81 -7.95
C SER A 102 -3.91 8.09 -7.81
N VAL A 103 -3.26 8.61 -8.85
CA VAL A 103 -1.84 8.99 -8.79
C VAL A 103 -1.68 10.18 -7.85
N GLU A 104 -2.52 11.22 -7.97
CA GLU A 104 -2.56 12.36 -7.05
C GLU A 104 -2.90 11.91 -5.63
N GLY A 105 -3.88 11.01 -5.46
CA GLY A 105 -4.31 10.50 -4.16
C GLY A 105 -3.21 9.79 -3.39
N VAL A 106 -2.44 8.90 -4.04
CA VAL A 106 -1.29 8.22 -3.40
C VAL A 106 -0.19 9.22 -3.07
N TYR A 107 0.15 10.11 -4.02
CA TYR A 107 1.18 11.13 -3.83
C TYR A 107 0.88 12.02 -2.61
N SER A 108 -0.29 12.65 -2.59
CA SER A 108 -0.72 13.52 -1.49
C SER A 108 -0.90 12.78 -0.17
N GLY A 109 -1.37 11.52 -0.22
CA GLY A 109 -1.48 10.66 0.96
C GLY A 109 -0.12 10.36 1.59
N LEU A 110 0.92 10.10 0.79
CA LEU A 110 2.29 9.90 1.29
C LEU A 110 2.84 11.16 1.93
N TYR A 111 2.60 12.35 1.36
CA TYR A 111 3.00 13.62 1.99
C TYR A 111 2.20 13.92 3.26
N SER A 112 0.95 13.46 3.36
CA SER A 112 0.19 13.54 4.63
C SER A 112 0.84 12.69 5.73
N VAL A 113 1.35 11.50 5.39
CA VAL A 113 2.14 10.66 6.33
C VAL A 113 3.42 11.39 6.75
N ILE A 114 4.16 11.96 5.80
CA ILE A 114 5.39 12.73 6.06
C ILE A 114 5.12 13.92 6.97
N TYR A 115 4.05 14.67 6.72
CA TYR A 115 3.66 15.81 7.54
C TYR A 115 3.36 15.41 8.99
N ASN A 116 2.52 14.38 9.20
CA ASN A 116 2.21 13.88 10.54
C ASN A 116 3.44 13.31 11.25
N ALA A 117 4.36 12.67 10.52
CA ALA A 117 5.61 12.20 11.08
C ALA A 117 6.52 13.37 11.51
N ASN A 118 6.66 14.40 10.67
CA ASN A 118 7.44 15.59 10.98
C ASN A 118 6.87 16.34 12.20
N LEU A 119 5.54 16.43 12.35
CA LEU A 119 4.92 16.99 13.56
C LEU A 119 5.38 16.28 14.83
N ILE A 120 5.40 14.96 14.84
CA ILE A 120 5.86 14.19 16.01
C ILE A 120 7.36 14.38 16.24
N ILE A 121 8.16 14.33 15.17
CA ILE A 121 9.62 14.40 15.29
C ILE A 121 10.09 15.76 15.76
N ASP A 122 9.55 16.84 15.17
CA ASP A 122 10.04 18.20 15.39
C ASP A 122 9.41 18.87 16.62
N MET A 123 8.16 18.50 16.97
CA MET A 123 7.42 19.18 18.03
C MET A 123 7.46 18.46 19.38
N THR A 124 7.82 17.19 19.44
CA THR A 124 7.86 16.45 20.71
C THR A 124 8.95 16.98 21.63
N GLN A 125 8.55 17.46 22.81
CA GLN A 125 9.43 18.03 23.82
C GLN A 125 9.49 17.10 25.03
N GLY A 126 10.54 16.32 25.13
CA GLY A 126 10.79 15.39 26.25
C GLY A 126 11.44 14.10 25.79
N GLU A 127 11.79 13.26 26.79
CA GLU A 127 12.55 12.04 26.55
C GLU A 127 11.97 10.81 27.25
N THR A 128 10.66 10.81 27.48
CA THR A 128 9.99 9.63 28.06
C THR A 128 10.09 8.45 27.09
N THR A 129 9.86 7.25 27.59
CA THR A 129 9.80 6.04 26.76
C THR A 129 8.72 6.14 25.68
N VAL A 130 7.58 6.76 25.99
CA VAL A 130 6.48 6.98 25.03
C VAL A 130 6.93 7.94 23.93
N MET A 131 7.53 9.06 24.29
CA MET A 131 7.98 10.08 23.34
C MET A 131 9.09 9.54 22.43
N LYS A 132 10.11 8.86 22.99
CA LYS A 132 11.19 8.24 22.21
C LYS A 132 10.64 7.21 21.21
N ARG A 133 9.70 6.38 21.66
CA ARG A 133 9.04 5.42 20.77
C ARG A 133 8.29 6.13 19.65
N ALA A 134 7.46 7.13 19.96
CA ALA A 134 6.67 7.86 18.99
C ALA A 134 7.53 8.54 17.90
N ILE A 135 8.65 9.18 18.31
CA ILE A 135 9.59 9.79 17.38
C ILE A 135 10.18 8.74 16.43
N ASN A 136 10.55 7.56 16.94
CA ASN A 136 11.18 6.54 16.10
C ASN A 136 10.17 5.76 15.24
N GLU A 137 8.94 5.54 15.70
CA GLU A 137 7.84 5.09 14.84
C GLU A 137 7.57 6.10 13.71
N ALA A 138 7.57 7.40 14.02
CA ALA A 138 7.40 8.47 13.03
C ALA A 138 8.53 8.48 11.99
N LYS A 139 9.79 8.27 12.38
CA LYS A 139 10.92 8.10 11.44
C LYS A 139 10.70 6.90 10.51
N VAL A 140 10.22 5.76 11.02
CA VAL A 140 9.96 4.57 10.19
C VAL A 140 8.85 4.85 9.17
N PHE A 141 7.75 5.50 9.56
CA PHE A 141 6.69 5.84 8.61
C PHE A 141 7.09 6.93 7.62
N ARG A 142 7.90 7.92 8.03
CA ARG A 142 8.46 8.93 7.14
C ARG A 142 9.39 8.29 6.11
N ALA A 143 10.20 7.35 6.53
CA ALA A 143 11.06 6.56 5.64
C ALA A 143 10.25 5.68 4.69
N TRP A 144 9.18 5.03 5.17
CA TRP A 144 8.28 4.25 4.32
C TRP A 144 7.61 5.13 3.25
N ALA A 145 7.12 6.31 3.61
CA ALA A 145 6.51 7.22 2.65
C ALA A 145 7.53 7.72 1.60
N HIS A 146 8.76 8.06 2.01
CA HIS A 146 9.82 8.45 1.07
C HIS A 146 10.32 7.27 0.22
N PHE A 147 10.32 6.03 0.76
CA PHE A 147 10.58 4.81 -0.02
C PHE A 147 9.55 4.65 -1.15
N GLU A 148 8.27 4.79 -0.86
CA GLU A 148 7.22 4.73 -1.89
C GLU A 148 7.35 5.89 -2.90
N LEU A 149 7.62 7.11 -2.45
CA LEU A 149 7.85 8.26 -3.34
C LEU A 149 9.03 8.04 -4.27
N VAL A 150 10.19 7.62 -3.76
CA VAL A 150 11.38 7.46 -4.60
C VAL A 150 11.28 6.27 -5.53
N SER A 151 10.64 5.17 -5.11
CA SER A 151 10.48 3.97 -5.95
C SER A 151 9.41 4.11 -7.02
N LEU A 152 8.39 4.98 -6.82
CA LEU A 152 7.30 5.18 -7.77
C LEU A 152 7.48 6.46 -8.62
N TRP A 153 7.95 7.57 -8.05
CA TRP A 153 8.13 8.85 -8.75
C TRP A 153 9.59 9.25 -8.99
N GLY A 154 10.53 8.64 -8.32
CA GLY A 154 11.95 8.93 -8.46
C GLY A 154 12.37 10.28 -7.88
N THR A 155 11.83 11.36 -8.41
CA THR A 155 12.30 12.73 -8.13
C THR A 155 11.39 13.57 -7.25
N ALA A 156 10.42 12.96 -6.56
CA ALA A 156 9.53 13.68 -5.64
C ALA A 156 10.33 14.45 -4.56
N PRO A 157 9.91 15.65 -4.15
CA PRO A 157 10.60 16.43 -3.13
C PRO A 157 10.79 15.68 -1.81
N LYS A 158 12.00 15.67 -1.28
CA LYS A 158 12.30 15.17 0.06
C LYS A 158 11.92 16.22 1.11
N VAL A 159 11.04 15.87 2.04
CA VAL A 159 10.61 16.76 3.13
C VAL A 159 10.98 16.12 4.46
N ASP A 160 12.03 16.64 5.09
CA ASP A 160 12.67 16.07 6.26
C ASP A 160 12.35 16.77 7.59
N HIS A 161 11.53 17.83 7.55
CA HIS A 161 11.09 18.62 8.72
C HIS A 161 9.75 19.31 8.43
N LEU A 162 9.17 19.96 9.44
CA LEU A 162 8.00 20.84 9.27
C LEU A 162 8.39 22.09 8.48
N LEU A 163 7.93 22.15 7.24
CA LEU A 163 8.22 23.29 6.36
C LEU A 163 7.58 24.58 6.88
N LYS A 164 8.34 25.68 6.79
CA LYS A 164 7.82 27.04 6.98
C LYS A 164 7.23 27.57 5.66
N PRO A 165 6.43 28.64 5.70
CA PRO A 165 5.79 29.18 4.50
C PRO A 165 6.72 29.52 3.34
N ASP A 166 7.94 29.95 3.62
CA ASP A 166 8.99 30.24 2.63
C ASP A 166 9.65 28.97 2.05
N GLU A 167 9.45 27.81 2.69
CA GLU A 167 9.98 26.51 2.28
C GLU A 167 8.96 25.64 1.52
N TYR A 168 7.69 26.06 1.37
CA TYR A 168 6.64 25.20 0.77
C TYR A 168 6.89 24.82 -0.69
N ARG A 169 7.73 25.58 -1.41
CA ARG A 169 8.02 25.34 -2.82
C ARG A 169 9.34 24.61 -3.00
N GLN A 170 9.39 23.39 -2.51
CA GLN A 170 10.54 22.50 -2.65
C GLN A 170 10.76 22.08 -4.10
N ALA A 171 11.99 22.08 -4.57
CA ALA A 171 12.34 21.50 -5.87
C ALA A 171 12.35 19.97 -5.82
N ASN A 172 12.37 19.32 -6.98
CA ASN A 172 12.60 17.89 -7.08
C ASN A 172 13.90 17.50 -6.34
N SER A 173 13.87 16.39 -5.64
CA SER A 173 15.05 15.78 -5.03
C SER A 173 15.68 14.75 -5.98
N THR A 174 16.97 14.52 -5.85
CA THR A 174 17.57 13.39 -6.56
C THR A 174 17.17 12.07 -5.90
N PRO A 175 17.02 10.97 -6.66
CA PRO A 175 16.78 9.67 -6.05
C PRO A 175 17.83 9.29 -5.00
N ALA A 176 19.10 9.61 -5.24
CA ALA A 176 20.20 9.34 -4.31
C ALA A 176 20.02 10.05 -2.96
N ASP A 177 19.60 11.32 -2.95
CA ASP A 177 19.37 12.08 -1.72
C ASP A 177 18.18 11.51 -0.94
N THR A 178 17.12 11.09 -1.64
CA THR A 178 15.94 10.50 -1.00
C THR A 178 16.26 9.12 -0.43
N TRP A 179 17.00 8.27 -1.16
CA TRP A 179 17.46 6.99 -0.63
C TRP A 179 18.35 7.15 0.60
N ALA A 180 19.31 8.08 0.57
CA ALA A 180 20.16 8.35 1.73
C ALA A 180 19.35 8.81 2.96
N PHE A 181 18.27 9.56 2.73
CA PHE A 181 17.36 9.99 3.79
C PHE A 181 16.54 8.82 4.37
N VAL A 182 16.01 7.93 3.51
CA VAL A 182 15.32 6.70 3.93
C VAL A 182 16.25 5.84 4.81
N GLU A 183 17.49 5.63 4.36
CA GLU A 183 18.49 4.86 5.12
C GLU A 183 18.81 5.51 6.47
N LYS A 184 18.95 6.82 6.51
CA LYS A 184 19.23 7.59 7.74
C LYS A 184 18.10 7.40 8.76
N ASP A 185 16.86 7.67 8.40
CA ASP A 185 15.71 7.59 9.30
C ASP A 185 15.56 6.17 9.87
N LEU A 186 15.66 5.15 9.01
CA LEU A 186 15.54 3.75 9.44
C LEU A 186 16.72 3.33 10.35
N THR A 187 17.94 3.72 10.00
CA THR A 187 19.12 3.40 10.80
C THR A 187 19.05 4.06 12.18
N GLU A 188 18.65 5.32 12.25
CA GLU A 188 18.46 6.03 13.53
C GLU A 188 17.36 5.37 14.36
N ALA A 189 16.23 5.02 13.77
CA ALA A 189 15.12 4.35 14.46
C ALA A 189 15.53 2.97 15.01
N ILE A 190 16.22 2.15 14.20
CA ILE A 190 16.72 0.82 14.60
C ILE A 190 17.70 0.93 15.77
N ASN A 191 18.62 1.90 15.71
CA ASN A 191 19.67 2.07 16.72
C ASN A 191 19.20 2.80 17.98
N SER A 192 18.03 3.40 17.98
CA SER A 192 17.47 4.14 19.11
C SER A 192 17.22 3.27 20.35
N GLY A 193 16.97 1.97 20.14
CA GLY A 193 16.57 1.03 21.20
C GLY A 193 15.15 1.27 21.74
N SER A 194 14.36 2.17 21.14
CA SER A 194 13.03 2.55 21.60
C SER A 194 11.87 1.89 20.83
N LEU A 195 12.15 1.33 19.65
CA LEU A 195 11.14 0.55 18.93
C LEU A 195 10.89 -0.78 19.65
N PRO A 196 9.61 -1.19 19.77
CA PRO A 196 9.28 -2.50 20.31
C PRO A 196 9.86 -3.61 19.40
N SER A 197 10.01 -4.78 19.97
CA SER A 197 10.53 -5.97 19.28
C SER A 197 9.78 -7.18 19.80
N LYS A 198 9.19 -8.01 18.92
CA LYS A 198 8.44 -9.21 19.34
C LYS A 198 9.31 -10.10 20.22
N SER A 199 8.70 -10.72 21.22
CA SER A 199 9.36 -11.68 22.11
C SER A 199 9.49 -13.08 21.44
N SER A 200 8.55 -13.42 20.57
CA SER A 200 8.51 -14.67 19.80
C SER A 200 7.59 -14.52 18.59
N ALA A 201 7.53 -15.53 17.72
CA ALA A 201 6.62 -15.57 16.59
C ALA A 201 5.13 -15.49 17.01
N ASN A 202 4.80 -15.95 18.22
CA ASN A 202 3.45 -15.94 18.75
C ASN A 202 3.08 -14.64 19.51
N ASP A 203 3.99 -13.67 19.57
CA ASP A 203 3.72 -12.37 20.18
C ASP A 203 2.92 -11.48 19.22
N GLN A 204 1.61 -11.56 19.30
CA GLN A 204 0.69 -10.80 18.46
C GLN A 204 0.52 -9.35 18.95
N GLU A 205 0.65 -9.10 20.26
CA GLU A 205 0.39 -7.78 20.84
C GLU A 205 1.46 -6.74 20.45
N THR A 206 2.73 -7.14 20.49
CA THR A 206 3.84 -6.24 20.12
C THR A 206 3.77 -5.88 18.62
N GLY A 207 3.33 -6.80 17.76
CA GLY A 207 3.17 -6.61 16.31
C GLY A 207 2.11 -5.60 15.89
N ILE A 208 1.25 -5.14 16.81
CA ILE A 208 0.26 -4.08 16.56
C ILE A 208 0.94 -2.73 16.22
N ARG A 209 2.15 -2.51 16.70
CA ARG A 209 2.93 -1.30 16.43
C ARG A 209 4.11 -1.59 15.51
N VAL A 210 4.67 -0.53 14.95
CA VAL A 210 5.94 -0.60 14.21
C VAL A 210 7.00 -1.21 15.11
N THR A 211 7.59 -2.33 14.67
CA THR A 211 8.65 -3.03 15.38
C THR A 211 10.01 -2.68 14.81
N LYS A 212 11.07 -2.97 15.59
CA LYS A 212 12.46 -2.89 15.12
C LYS A 212 12.66 -3.76 13.87
N GLU A 213 12.06 -4.94 13.86
CA GLU A 213 12.20 -5.90 12.77
C GLU A 213 11.51 -5.41 11.50
N PHE A 214 10.37 -4.69 11.59
CA PHE A 214 9.78 -4.02 10.42
C PHE A 214 10.71 -2.94 9.86
N ALA A 215 11.31 -2.12 10.73
CA ALA A 215 12.28 -1.11 10.30
C ALA A 215 13.49 -1.74 9.61
N GLN A 216 13.99 -2.88 10.12
CA GLN A 216 15.09 -3.64 9.52
C GLN A 216 14.69 -4.25 8.17
N ALA A 217 13.49 -4.84 8.06
CA ALA A 217 12.99 -5.40 6.81
C ALA A 217 12.84 -4.31 5.72
N LEU A 218 12.29 -3.14 6.10
CA LEU A 218 12.15 -2.01 5.19
C LEU A 218 13.51 -1.44 4.75
N LEU A 219 14.49 -1.36 5.65
CA LEU A 219 15.86 -0.95 5.32
C LEU A 219 16.54 -1.94 4.38
N GLY A 220 16.37 -3.24 4.62
CA GLY A 220 16.86 -4.29 3.73
C GLY A 220 16.23 -4.21 2.33
N LYS A 221 14.92 -3.97 2.26
CA LYS A 221 14.21 -3.71 0.99
C LYS A 221 14.75 -2.46 0.29
N ALA A 222 14.98 -1.36 1.03
CA ALA A 222 15.54 -0.13 0.47
C ALA A 222 16.96 -0.33 -0.08
N TYR A 223 17.80 -1.09 0.59
CA TYR A 223 19.12 -1.45 0.08
C TYR A 223 19.05 -2.27 -1.21
N LEU A 224 18.15 -3.27 -1.26
CA LEU A 224 17.98 -4.10 -2.45
C LEU A 224 17.51 -3.29 -3.67
N PHE A 225 16.59 -2.33 -3.48
CA PHE A 225 16.12 -1.43 -4.53
C PHE A 225 17.22 -0.54 -5.11
N GLN A 226 18.30 -0.33 -4.37
CA GLN A 226 19.48 0.43 -4.79
C GLN A 226 20.62 -0.46 -5.33
N GLY A 227 20.45 -1.79 -5.36
CA GLY A 227 21.52 -2.73 -5.72
C GLY A 227 22.60 -2.90 -4.65
N LYS A 228 22.39 -2.42 -3.41
CA LYS A 228 23.27 -2.64 -2.26
C LYS A 228 23.02 -4.03 -1.67
N ASN A 229 23.37 -5.06 -2.44
CA ASN A 229 22.93 -6.43 -2.21
C ASN A 229 23.50 -7.02 -0.92
N SER A 230 24.75 -6.73 -0.56
CA SER A 230 25.39 -7.24 0.67
C SER A 230 24.78 -6.62 1.93
N GLU A 231 24.50 -5.31 1.91
CA GLU A 231 23.82 -4.60 2.96
C GLU A 231 22.36 -5.08 3.13
N ALA A 232 21.67 -5.28 2.02
CA ALA A 232 20.32 -5.85 2.01
C ALA A 232 20.30 -7.24 2.64
N ALA A 233 21.18 -8.13 2.19
CA ALA A 233 21.31 -9.49 2.71
C ALA A 233 21.57 -9.49 4.23
N SER A 234 22.51 -8.68 4.69
CA SER A 234 22.84 -8.57 6.13
C SER A 234 21.65 -8.06 6.95
N MET A 235 20.93 -7.05 6.47
CA MET A 235 19.82 -6.44 7.20
C MET A 235 18.61 -7.38 7.28
N LEU A 236 18.28 -8.08 6.19
CA LEU A 236 17.20 -9.06 6.14
C LEU A 236 17.53 -10.32 6.96
N ASP A 237 18.79 -10.76 6.96
CA ASP A 237 19.27 -11.83 7.83
C ASP A 237 19.06 -11.50 9.33
N ASN A 238 19.19 -10.24 9.75
CA ASN A 238 18.91 -9.86 11.13
C ASN A 238 17.45 -10.13 11.52
N VAL A 239 16.51 -9.91 10.61
CA VAL A 239 15.09 -10.23 10.86
C VAL A 239 14.88 -11.74 10.92
N ILE A 240 15.43 -12.49 9.96
CA ILE A 240 15.30 -13.94 9.88
C ILE A 240 15.91 -14.62 11.10
N ASN A 241 17.15 -14.27 11.44
CA ASN A 241 17.90 -14.84 12.57
C ASN A 241 17.36 -14.41 13.94
N SER A 242 16.46 -13.43 13.99
CA SER A 242 15.79 -13.06 15.24
C SER A 242 14.89 -14.19 15.77
N ASN A 243 14.42 -15.08 14.89
CA ASN A 243 13.47 -16.17 15.17
C ASN A 243 12.14 -15.68 15.80
N LYS A 244 11.77 -14.42 15.51
CA LYS A 244 10.56 -13.77 16.03
C LYS A 244 9.41 -13.77 15.04
N TYR A 245 9.63 -14.36 13.88
CA TYR A 245 8.66 -14.53 12.80
C TYR A 245 8.82 -15.92 12.21
N ALA A 246 7.74 -16.44 11.65
CA ALA A 246 7.73 -17.73 10.98
C ALA A 246 6.70 -17.70 9.85
N LEU A 247 6.83 -18.57 8.86
CA LEU A 247 5.77 -18.80 7.89
C LEU A 247 4.55 -19.38 8.62
N PHE A 248 3.36 -18.93 8.23
CA PHE A 248 2.11 -19.43 8.79
C PHE A 248 1.96 -20.93 8.49
N ASP A 249 1.72 -21.74 9.51
CA ASP A 249 1.67 -23.20 9.45
C ASP A 249 0.27 -23.79 9.24
N GLY A 250 -0.78 -22.93 9.19
CA GLY A 250 -2.14 -23.32 8.83
C GLY A 250 -2.36 -23.45 7.33
N GLU A 251 -3.62 -23.62 6.92
CA GLU A 251 -3.97 -23.55 5.49
C GLU A 251 -3.58 -22.20 4.90
N TYR A 252 -2.99 -22.20 3.70
CA TYR A 252 -2.35 -21.02 3.10
C TYR A 252 -3.25 -19.79 3.03
N ASP A 253 -4.51 -19.97 2.61
CA ASP A 253 -5.50 -18.89 2.48
C ASP A 253 -5.94 -18.34 3.85
N MET A 254 -5.94 -19.17 4.91
CA MET A 254 -6.43 -18.76 6.23
C MET A 254 -5.62 -17.65 6.89
N GLN A 255 -4.35 -17.43 6.49
CA GLN A 255 -3.56 -16.30 6.99
C GLN A 255 -4.11 -14.92 6.59
N PHE A 256 -5.04 -14.87 5.63
CA PHE A 256 -5.66 -13.65 5.12
C PHE A 256 -7.07 -13.41 5.69
N HIS A 257 -7.48 -14.14 6.71
CA HIS A 257 -8.76 -13.99 7.41
C HIS A 257 -8.60 -13.36 8.79
N ALA A 258 -9.65 -12.70 9.27
CA ALA A 258 -9.64 -11.92 10.52
C ALA A 258 -9.20 -12.73 11.76
N ALA A 259 -9.54 -14.02 11.81
CA ALA A 259 -9.11 -14.92 12.89
C ALA A 259 -7.58 -15.06 13.02
N ASN A 260 -6.84 -14.71 11.96
CA ASN A 260 -5.38 -14.80 11.88
C ASN A 260 -4.72 -13.42 11.67
N ASN A 261 -5.38 -12.34 12.05
CA ASN A 261 -4.74 -11.03 12.12
C ASN A 261 -3.52 -11.06 13.04
N ASN A 262 -2.45 -10.36 12.69
CA ASN A 262 -1.18 -10.33 13.44
C ASN A 262 -0.58 -11.71 13.76
N ASN A 263 -0.74 -12.67 12.86
CA ASN A 263 -0.17 -14.00 13.04
C ASN A 263 1.37 -14.00 13.03
N CYS A 264 1.97 -15.19 13.13
CA CYS A 264 3.42 -15.36 13.19
C CYS A 264 4.17 -14.85 11.94
N GLU A 265 3.47 -14.74 10.80
CA GLU A 265 4.05 -14.24 9.53
C GLU A 265 3.94 -12.72 9.39
N SER A 266 3.13 -12.04 10.20
CA SER A 266 2.90 -10.59 10.10
C SER A 266 4.11 -9.80 10.57
N ILE A 267 4.82 -9.18 9.63
CA ILE A 267 5.88 -8.21 9.93
C ILE A 267 5.27 -6.88 10.33
N PHE A 268 4.28 -6.40 9.56
CA PHE A 268 3.48 -5.23 9.92
C PHE A 268 2.12 -5.24 9.22
N GLU A 269 1.06 -4.99 10.00
CA GLU A 269 -0.32 -4.86 9.54
C GLU A 269 -0.95 -3.60 10.13
N LEU A 270 -1.80 -2.93 9.34
CA LEU A 270 -2.63 -1.83 9.81
C LEU A 270 -3.90 -2.40 10.43
N GLN A 271 -4.07 -2.14 11.70
CA GLN A 271 -5.05 -2.81 12.53
C GLN A 271 -6.49 -2.43 12.16
N LYS A 272 -7.35 -3.43 12.17
CA LYS A 272 -8.81 -3.35 12.09
C LYS A 272 -9.40 -3.99 13.33
N ARG A 273 -10.54 -3.49 13.79
CA ARG A 273 -11.25 -4.06 14.92
C ARG A 273 -12.74 -4.08 14.64
N TYR A 274 -13.40 -5.19 14.95
CA TYR A 274 -14.85 -5.21 14.99
C TYR A 274 -15.32 -4.33 16.14
N ASP A 275 -16.03 -3.25 15.81
CA ASP A 275 -16.54 -2.28 16.79
C ASP A 275 -17.93 -1.83 16.35
N THR A 276 -18.95 -2.28 17.07
CA THR A 276 -20.35 -2.00 16.74
C THR A 276 -20.74 -0.53 16.86
N GLU A 277 -20.00 0.25 17.64
CA GLU A 277 -20.26 1.68 17.80
C GLU A 277 -19.60 2.53 16.70
N GLN A 278 -18.59 1.97 16.02
CA GLN A 278 -17.80 2.69 15.02
C GLN A 278 -17.60 1.89 13.72
N LEU A 279 -18.62 1.17 13.28
CA LEU A 279 -18.56 0.29 12.10
C LEU A 279 -17.98 0.99 10.86
N TRP A 280 -18.43 2.21 10.57
CA TRP A 280 -17.96 2.99 9.43
C TRP A 280 -16.47 3.32 9.48
N ASN A 281 -15.93 3.57 10.66
CA ASN A 281 -14.51 3.89 10.84
C ASN A 281 -13.62 2.64 10.73
N GLN A 282 -14.18 1.46 10.99
CA GLN A 282 -13.47 0.19 10.92
C GLN A 282 -13.64 -0.52 9.58
N MET A 283 -14.71 -0.25 8.85
CA MET A 283 -14.93 -0.81 7.52
C MET A 283 -13.86 -0.34 6.55
N ASP A 284 -13.45 -1.23 5.67
CA ASP A 284 -12.53 -0.92 4.57
C ASP A 284 -13.13 -1.35 3.24
N MET A 285 -12.88 -0.57 2.21
CA MET A 285 -13.38 -0.85 0.86
C MET A 285 -12.50 -1.83 0.07
N VAL A 286 -11.28 -2.14 0.53
CA VAL A 286 -10.33 -2.99 -0.20
C VAL A 286 -10.97 -4.32 -0.55
N TYR A 287 -11.42 -5.06 0.43
CA TYR A 287 -11.98 -6.41 0.21
C TYR A 287 -13.39 -6.38 -0.39
N ILE A 288 -14.17 -5.32 -0.16
CA ILE A 288 -15.46 -5.12 -0.85
C ILE A 288 -15.22 -4.92 -2.36
N MET A 289 -14.23 -4.13 -2.71
CA MET A 289 -13.88 -3.88 -4.12
C MET A 289 -13.26 -5.11 -4.78
N GLN A 290 -12.35 -5.80 -4.08
CA GLN A 290 -11.59 -6.94 -4.62
C GLN A 290 -12.40 -8.22 -4.74
N GLY A 291 -13.38 -8.47 -3.85
CA GLY A 291 -14.19 -9.69 -3.88
C GLY A 291 -15.00 -9.85 -5.18
N TRP A 292 -15.37 -11.08 -5.51
CA TRP A 292 -16.05 -11.40 -6.78
C TRP A 292 -17.28 -10.54 -7.05
N ARG A 293 -17.58 -10.26 -8.32
CA ARG A 293 -18.76 -9.48 -8.71
C ARG A 293 -20.06 -10.20 -8.37
N SER A 294 -20.49 -10.08 -7.13
CA SER A 294 -21.53 -10.91 -6.53
C SER A 294 -22.93 -10.76 -7.16
N ASP A 295 -23.26 -9.61 -7.75
CA ASP A 295 -24.52 -9.39 -8.49
C ASP A 295 -24.59 -10.16 -9.84
N LYS A 296 -23.45 -10.64 -10.34
CA LYS A 296 -23.35 -11.48 -11.55
C LYS A 296 -23.38 -12.97 -11.24
N LEU A 297 -23.27 -13.34 -9.97
CA LEU A 297 -23.10 -14.72 -9.51
C LEU A 297 -24.30 -15.20 -8.68
N LYS A 298 -24.52 -16.52 -8.67
CA LYS A 298 -25.46 -17.22 -7.79
C LYS A 298 -24.69 -18.13 -6.87
N TYR A 299 -25.06 -18.13 -5.60
CA TYR A 299 -24.43 -18.89 -4.53
C TYR A 299 -25.41 -19.95 -4.01
N LYS A 300 -24.97 -21.20 -3.87
CA LYS A 300 -25.74 -22.32 -3.35
C LYS A 300 -24.89 -23.17 -2.39
N GLY A 301 -25.56 -23.96 -1.57
CA GLY A 301 -24.90 -24.92 -0.69
C GLY A 301 -23.85 -24.28 0.21
N THR A 302 -22.66 -24.88 0.27
CA THR A 302 -21.54 -24.42 1.08
C THR A 302 -21.12 -23.00 0.76
N ALA A 303 -21.07 -22.62 -0.51
CA ALA A 303 -20.74 -21.25 -0.91
C ALA A 303 -21.71 -20.21 -0.31
N ALA A 304 -23.00 -20.49 -0.33
CA ALA A 304 -24.01 -19.59 0.23
C ALA A 304 -23.92 -19.44 1.75
N SER A 305 -23.41 -20.42 2.46
CA SER A 305 -23.20 -20.33 3.91
C SER A 305 -21.88 -19.69 4.30
N LEU A 306 -20.82 -19.91 3.51
CA LEU A 306 -19.45 -19.49 3.81
C LEU A 306 -19.15 -18.05 3.31
N LEU A 307 -19.50 -17.76 2.06
CA LEU A 307 -19.03 -16.56 1.36
C LEU A 307 -19.91 -15.34 1.63
N ALA A 308 -19.28 -14.20 1.84
CA ALA A 308 -19.97 -12.93 1.85
C ALA A 308 -20.36 -12.50 0.43
N THR A 309 -21.45 -11.76 0.32
CA THR A 309 -21.94 -11.16 -0.94
C THR A 309 -21.94 -9.63 -0.81
N GLY A 310 -22.16 -8.92 -1.92
CA GLY A 310 -22.08 -7.46 -1.94
C GLY A 310 -20.70 -6.92 -2.34
N THR A 311 -19.85 -7.77 -2.89
CA THR A 311 -18.53 -7.42 -3.42
C THR A 311 -18.61 -6.97 -4.89
N TYR A 312 -17.60 -6.20 -5.35
CA TYR A 312 -17.68 -5.41 -6.59
C TYR A 312 -16.86 -5.95 -7.77
N GLY A 313 -15.97 -6.93 -7.55
CA GLY A 313 -15.29 -7.66 -8.63
C GLY A 313 -14.17 -6.90 -9.33
N PHE A 314 -13.40 -6.11 -8.58
CA PHE A 314 -12.17 -5.50 -9.07
C PHE A 314 -10.96 -6.40 -8.78
N LEU A 315 -9.86 -6.21 -9.53
CA LEU A 315 -8.61 -6.98 -9.42
C LEU A 315 -8.79 -8.48 -9.72
N ASN A 316 -9.49 -8.81 -10.80
CA ASN A 316 -9.66 -10.20 -11.22
C ASN A 316 -8.32 -10.78 -11.74
N PRO A 317 -7.93 -12.00 -11.35
CA PRO A 317 -6.68 -12.62 -11.81
C PRO A 317 -6.65 -12.78 -13.33
N ARG A 318 -5.49 -12.53 -13.93
CA ARG A 318 -5.24 -12.84 -15.35
C ARG A 318 -4.93 -14.30 -15.56
N LYS A 319 -5.26 -14.80 -16.75
CA LYS A 319 -4.84 -16.12 -17.20
C LYS A 319 -3.32 -16.31 -17.09
N SER A 320 -2.53 -15.27 -17.36
CA SER A 320 -1.07 -15.31 -17.26
C SER A 320 -0.56 -15.61 -15.85
N LEU A 321 -1.27 -15.17 -14.81
CA LEU A 321 -0.95 -15.52 -13.43
C LEU A 321 -1.29 -17.00 -13.16
N TYR A 322 -2.47 -17.45 -13.57
CA TYR A 322 -2.86 -18.86 -13.44
C TYR A 322 -1.90 -19.77 -14.19
N ASP A 323 -1.55 -19.45 -15.44
CA ASP A 323 -0.60 -20.23 -16.23
C ASP A 323 0.79 -20.29 -15.57
N ALA A 324 1.23 -19.19 -14.94
CA ALA A 324 2.48 -19.17 -14.18
C ALA A 324 2.45 -20.13 -12.98
N PHE A 325 1.33 -20.19 -12.25
CA PHE A 325 1.14 -21.18 -11.18
C PHE A 325 1.19 -22.60 -11.74
N VAL A 326 0.45 -22.89 -12.82
CA VAL A 326 0.43 -24.23 -13.43
C VAL A 326 1.81 -24.66 -13.91
N ALA A 327 2.56 -23.74 -14.51
CA ALA A 327 3.92 -24.02 -14.99
C ALA A 327 4.89 -24.30 -13.84
N TRP A 328 4.69 -23.71 -12.66
CA TRP A 328 5.59 -23.80 -11.51
C TRP A 328 5.22 -24.90 -10.51
N GLU A 329 3.92 -25.10 -10.28
CA GLU A 329 3.36 -26.01 -9.26
C GLU A 329 2.53 -27.17 -9.84
N GLY A 330 2.24 -27.14 -11.14
CA GLY A 330 1.26 -28.06 -11.73
C GLY A 330 -0.18 -27.58 -11.54
N ALA A 331 -1.11 -28.21 -12.28
CA ALA A 331 -2.53 -27.85 -12.26
C ALA A 331 -3.21 -28.12 -10.89
N ASP A 332 -2.67 -29.06 -10.12
CA ASP A 332 -3.16 -29.45 -8.80
C ASP A 332 -2.36 -28.78 -7.65
N GLY A 333 -1.55 -27.74 -7.96
CA GLY A 333 -0.70 -27.04 -6.99
C GLY A 333 -1.46 -26.61 -5.75
N TYR A 334 -0.91 -26.88 -4.57
CA TYR A 334 -1.58 -26.57 -3.30
C TYR A 334 -1.82 -25.05 -3.16
N ARG A 335 -0.78 -24.24 -3.39
CA ARG A 335 -0.87 -22.79 -3.28
C ARG A 335 -1.73 -22.21 -4.41
N LEU A 336 -1.65 -22.75 -5.64
CA LEU A 336 -2.53 -22.39 -6.74
C LEU A 336 -4.00 -22.48 -6.32
N ASN A 337 -4.42 -23.65 -5.82
CA ASN A 337 -5.82 -23.89 -5.42
C ASN A 337 -6.27 -23.08 -4.19
N LYS A 338 -5.33 -22.45 -3.47
CA LYS A 338 -5.56 -21.52 -2.37
C LYS A 338 -5.40 -20.06 -2.78
N SER A 339 -5.09 -19.78 -4.03
CA SER A 339 -4.87 -18.41 -4.54
C SER A 339 -5.83 -18.04 -5.67
N VAL A 340 -6.01 -18.91 -6.65
CA VAL A 340 -6.83 -18.64 -7.84
C VAL A 340 -7.63 -19.88 -8.19
N LEU A 341 -8.95 -19.73 -8.33
CA LEU A 341 -9.86 -20.78 -8.77
C LEU A 341 -10.27 -20.56 -10.24
N THR A 342 -10.45 -21.65 -10.97
CA THR A 342 -11.09 -21.65 -12.29
C THR A 342 -12.61 -21.64 -12.16
N TYR A 343 -13.31 -21.25 -13.21
CA TYR A 343 -14.80 -21.29 -13.21
C TYR A 343 -15.39 -22.69 -12.92
N PRO A 344 -14.87 -23.81 -13.45
CA PRO A 344 -15.34 -25.14 -13.04
C PRO A 344 -15.21 -25.41 -11.53
N GLN A 345 -14.10 -24.99 -10.90
CA GLN A 345 -13.91 -25.11 -9.44
C GLN A 345 -14.92 -24.24 -8.67
N LEU A 346 -15.30 -23.06 -9.21
CA LEU A 346 -16.39 -22.26 -8.65
C LEU A 346 -17.73 -23.02 -8.69
N GLU A 347 -18.04 -23.67 -9.81
CA GLU A 347 -19.27 -24.45 -9.94
C GLU A 347 -19.33 -25.62 -8.95
N GLU A 348 -18.22 -26.31 -8.76
CA GLU A 348 -18.10 -27.36 -7.74
C GLU A 348 -18.31 -26.82 -6.31
N LEU A 349 -17.83 -25.61 -6.03
CA LEU A 349 -18.06 -24.92 -4.75
C LEU A 349 -19.53 -24.50 -4.56
N GLY A 350 -20.30 -24.43 -5.63
CA GLY A 350 -21.70 -23.99 -5.65
C GLY A 350 -21.89 -22.53 -6.08
N VAL A 351 -20.93 -21.93 -6.79
CA VAL A 351 -21.04 -20.59 -7.38
C VAL A 351 -21.12 -20.70 -8.88
N SER A 352 -22.08 -20.03 -9.48
CA SER A 352 -22.27 -20.03 -10.94
C SER A 352 -22.69 -18.66 -11.47
N ILE A 353 -22.37 -18.38 -12.73
CA ILE A 353 -22.82 -17.17 -13.41
C ILE A 353 -24.35 -17.16 -13.54
N SER A 354 -24.97 -16.03 -13.22
CA SER A 354 -26.43 -15.87 -13.22
C SER A 354 -26.97 -15.58 -14.62
N GLY A 355 -27.66 -16.54 -15.22
CA GLY A 355 -28.34 -16.36 -16.52
C GLY A 355 -27.36 -16.10 -17.66
N SER A 356 -27.55 -15.00 -18.40
CA SER A 356 -26.70 -14.53 -19.48
C SER A 356 -25.71 -13.43 -19.04
N ASN A 357 -25.44 -13.30 -17.75
CA ASN A 357 -24.50 -12.30 -17.26
C ASN A 357 -23.08 -12.56 -17.77
N ALA A 358 -22.31 -11.49 -17.87
CA ALA A 358 -20.89 -11.51 -18.11
C ALA A 358 -20.16 -10.88 -16.91
N VAL A 359 -19.01 -11.42 -16.53
CA VAL A 359 -18.08 -10.82 -15.55
C VAL A 359 -17.06 -10.02 -16.35
N TYR A 360 -17.10 -8.71 -16.20
CA TYR A 360 -16.23 -7.78 -16.91
C TYR A 360 -14.79 -7.84 -16.40
N GLY A 361 -13.81 -7.72 -17.31
CA GLY A 361 -12.40 -7.80 -16.95
C GLY A 361 -12.06 -9.12 -16.27
N ASP A 362 -12.50 -10.25 -16.83
CA ASP A 362 -12.31 -11.58 -16.27
C ASP A 362 -12.14 -12.61 -17.40
N GLU A 363 -11.26 -13.57 -17.21
CA GLU A 363 -10.96 -14.68 -18.13
C GLU A 363 -11.43 -16.04 -17.61
N GLY A 364 -12.27 -16.07 -16.57
CA GLY A 364 -12.75 -17.28 -15.90
C GLY A 364 -11.85 -17.73 -14.75
N TYR A 365 -11.05 -16.81 -14.20
CA TYR A 365 -10.18 -17.01 -13.04
C TYR A 365 -10.60 -16.11 -11.91
N PHE A 366 -10.74 -16.68 -10.71
CA PHE A 366 -11.35 -16.03 -9.56
C PHE A 366 -10.39 -16.03 -8.39
N TYR A 367 -10.16 -14.87 -7.82
CA TYR A 367 -9.24 -14.71 -6.70
C TYR A 367 -9.79 -15.38 -5.44
N TRP A 368 -9.01 -16.31 -4.84
CA TRP A 368 -9.40 -17.03 -3.64
C TRP A 368 -8.64 -16.60 -2.40
N LYS A 369 -7.40 -16.21 -2.54
CA LYS A 369 -6.41 -15.99 -1.46
C LYS A 369 -6.94 -15.19 -0.26
N ASN A 370 -7.72 -14.15 -0.48
CA ASN A 370 -8.45 -13.39 0.54
C ASN A 370 -9.91 -13.15 0.10
N GLN A 371 -10.55 -14.23 -0.34
CA GLN A 371 -11.98 -14.20 -0.62
C GLN A 371 -12.77 -13.90 0.65
N SER A 372 -13.78 -13.04 0.53
CA SER A 372 -14.58 -12.57 1.65
C SER A 372 -15.42 -13.69 2.29
N TYR A 373 -15.10 -14.10 3.50
CA TYR A 373 -15.94 -14.98 4.30
C TYR A 373 -16.91 -14.19 5.17
N LYS A 374 -18.08 -14.76 5.46
CA LYS A 374 -19.07 -14.10 6.32
C LYS A 374 -18.56 -13.83 7.72
N GLU A 375 -17.72 -14.71 8.24
CA GLU A 375 -17.13 -14.58 9.58
C GLU A 375 -16.14 -13.41 9.70
N ASP A 376 -15.58 -12.95 8.57
CA ASP A 376 -14.69 -11.79 8.54
C ASP A 376 -15.46 -10.47 8.43
N CYS A 377 -16.77 -10.53 8.21
CA CYS A 377 -17.56 -9.39 7.83
C CYS A 377 -18.32 -8.79 9.01
N ILE A 378 -18.54 -7.48 8.93
CA ILE A 378 -19.41 -6.73 9.84
C ILE A 378 -20.85 -7.02 9.44
N THR A 379 -21.54 -7.86 10.21
CA THR A 379 -22.89 -8.35 9.88
C THR A 379 -24.02 -7.34 10.14
N ASP A 380 -23.76 -6.30 10.95
CA ASP A 380 -24.78 -5.34 11.38
C ASP A 380 -24.99 -4.17 10.39
N MET A 381 -24.37 -4.24 9.21
CA MET A 381 -24.52 -3.21 8.18
C MET A 381 -25.49 -3.62 7.09
N THR A 382 -26.51 -2.80 6.84
CA THR A 382 -27.56 -3.09 5.85
C THR A 382 -27.03 -3.04 4.41
N TYR A 383 -26.07 -2.17 4.10
CA TYR A 383 -25.62 -1.89 2.73
C TYR A 383 -24.24 -2.44 2.39
N PHE A 384 -23.41 -2.75 3.38
CA PHE A 384 -22.03 -3.19 3.18
C PHE A 384 -21.76 -4.51 3.92
N GLN A 385 -22.55 -5.53 3.58
CA GLN A 385 -22.46 -6.87 4.20
C GLN A 385 -21.10 -7.55 4.01
N ALA A 386 -20.29 -7.07 3.03
CA ALA A 386 -18.92 -7.52 2.83
C ALA A 386 -17.87 -6.60 3.48
N GLY A 387 -18.29 -5.63 4.30
CA GLY A 387 -17.37 -4.81 5.10
C GLY A 387 -16.62 -5.68 6.09
N GLN A 388 -15.28 -5.70 6.01
CA GLN A 388 -14.44 -6.64 6.74
C GLN A 388 -13.60 -5.94 7.79
N PHE A 389 -13.19 -6.71 8.82
CA PHE A 389 -12.25 -6.29 9.86
C PHE A 389 -10.92 -7.07 9.81
N ILE A 390 -10.57 -7.58 8.63
CA ILE A 390 -9.25 -8.14 8.35
C ILE A 390 -8.22 -7.01 8.34
N ASP A 391 -7.10 -7.20 9.02
CA ASP A 391 -5.99 -6.26 9.04
C ASP A 391 -5.37 -6.08 7.64
N LEU A 392 -4.93 -4.86 7.35
CA LEU A 392 -4.34 -4.53 6.05
C LEU A 392 -2.83 -4.79 6.09
N LYS A 393 -2.37 -5.79 5.36
CA LYS A 393 -0.96 -6.21 5.37
C LYS A 393 -0.08 -5.23 4.60
N ILE A 394 0.96 -4.73 5.26
CA ILE A 394 2.02 -3.91 4.65
C ILE A 394 3.21 -4.78 4.26
N MET A 395 3.57 -5.72 5.13
CA MET A 395 4.67 -6.65 4.88
C MET A 395 4.48 -7.92 5.70
N ARG A 396 4.80 -9.07 5.10
CA ARG A 396 4.81 -10.36 5.79
C ARG A 396 6.15 -11.08 5.64
N TYR A 397 6.40 -12.06 6.48
CA TYR A 397 7.69 -12.73 6.59
C TYR A 397 8.10 -13.45 5.29
N ALA A 398 7.14 -13.96 4.51
CA ALA A 398 7.43 -14.52 3.19
C ALA A 398 8.07 -13.48 2.25
N GLU A 399 7.66 -12.21 2.30
CA GLU A 399 8.33 -11.15 1.54
C GLU A 399 9.77 -10.97 2.02
N VAL A 400 10.02 -10.98 3.34
CA VAL A 400 11.38 -10.87 3.91
C VAL A 400 12.27 -12.00 3.41
N LEU A 401 11.78 -13.25 3.43
CA LEU A 401 12.53 -14.42 2.92
C LEU A 401 12.86 -14.30 1.43
N LEU A 402 11.93 -13.81 0.61
CA LEU A 402 12.13 -13.68 -0.84
C LEU A 402 13.04 -12.50 -1.18
N LEU A 403 12.95 -11.38 -0.46
CA LEU A 403 13.92 -10.28 -0.57
C LEU A 403 15.32 -10.72 -0.13
N ALA A 404 15.41 -11.52 0.95
CA ALA A 404 16.68 -12.06 1.43
C ALA A 404 17.27 -13.08 0.44
N ALA A 405 16.44 -13.95 -0.15
CA ALA A 405 16.89 -14.88 -1.19
C ALA A 405 17.51 -14.14 -2.38
N GLU A 406 16.83 -13.10 -2.87
CA GLU A 406 17.34 -12.26 -3.95
C GLU A 406 18.66 -11.55 -3.57
N ALA A 407 18.68 -10.90 -2.41
CA ALA A 407 19.86 -10.17 -1.93
C ALA A 407 21.06 -11.12 -1.74
N GLN A 408 20.86 -12.30 -1.14
CA GLN A 408 21.90 -13.30 -0.94
C GLN A 408 22.42 -13.86 -2.27
N LEU A 409 21.55 -14.15 -3.23
CA LEU A 409 21.96 -14.61 -4.56
C LEU A 409 22.83 -13.58 -5.25
N LEU A 410 22.37 -12.31 -5.27
CA LEU A 410 23.08 -11.20 -5.91
C LEU A 410 24.39 -10.82 -5.18
N ALA A 411 24.49 -11.12 -3.88
CA ALA A 411 25.72 -11.00 -3.09
C ALA A 411 26.67 -12.21 -3.23
N GLY A 412 26.32 -13.23 -4.04
CA GLY A 412 27.14 -14.41 -4.28
C GLY A 412 26.93 -15.57 -3.30
N ASN A 413 25.94 -15.51 -2.43
CA ASN A 413 25.65 -16.50 -1.39
C ASN A 413 24.49 -17.43 -1.80
N SER A 414 24.65 -18.16 -2.93
CA SER A 414 23.59 -18.98 -3.52
C SER A 414 23.03 -20.06 -2.58
N GLY A 415 23.84 -20.60 -1.66
CA GLY A 415 23.38 -21.57 -0.66
C GLY A 415 22.30 -20.99 0.27
N LYS A 416 22.53 -19.80 0.85
CA LYS A 416 21.52 -19.13 1.68
C LYS A 416 20.27 -18.74 0.88
N ALA A 417 20.47 -18.25 -0.36
CA ALA A 417 19.36 -17.92 -1.25
C ALA A 417 18.47 -19.16 -1.49
N LEU A 418 19.08 -20.32 -1.72
CA LEU A 418 18.40 -21.60 -1.89
C LEU A 418 17.64 -22.02 -0.62
N ASP A 419 18.24 -21.84 0.55
CA ASP A 419 17.61 -22.17 1.84
C ASP A 419 16.34 -21.31 2.06
N TYR A 420 16.40 -20.02 1.73
CA TYR A 420 15.26 -19.11 1.94
C TYR A 420 14.11 -19.36 0.97
N ILE A 421 14.37 -19.55 -0.32
CA ILE A 421 13.31 -19.88 -1.29
C ILE A 421 12.69 -21.24 -0.99
N ASN A 422 13.49 -22.22 -0.54
CA ASN A 422 12.98 -23.55 -0.22
C ASN A 422 12.08 -23.59 1.03
N GLN A 423 12.21 -22.64 1.95
CA GLN A 423 11.23 -22.48 3.04
C GLN A 423 9.84 -22.14 2.48
N ILE A 424 9.76 -21.21 1.53
CA ILE A 424 8.50 -20.82 0.85
C ILE A 424 7.92 -22.02 0.11
N ARG A 425 8.73 -22.71 -0.69
CA ARG A 425 8.32 -23.88 -1.47
C ARG A 425 7.81 -25.03 -0.58
N THR A 426 8.50 -25.28 0.52
CA THR A 426 8.07 -26.30 1.50
C THR A 426 6.69 -25.97 2.08
N ARG A 427 6.45 -24.70 2.47
CA ARG A 427 5.14 -24.25 2.94
C ARG A 427 4.07 -24.38 1.84
N ALA A 428 4.42 -24.10 0.59
CA ALA A 428 3.56 -24.28 -0.58
C ALA A 428 3.34 -25.77 -0.94
N LYS A 429 3.93 -26.70 -0.18
CA LYS A 429 3.92 -28.17 -0.42
C LYS A 429 4.61 -28.57 -1.73
N GLU A 430 5.54 -27.73 -2.21
CA GLU A 430 6.32 -27.94 -3.42
C GLU A 430 7.66 -28.61 -3.12
N GLN A 431 8.20 -29.29 -4.14
CA GLN A 431 9.53 -29.89 -4.03
C GLN A 431 10.60 -28.79 -3.91
N PRO A 432 11.54 -28.92 -2.96
CA PRO A 432 12.66 -28.00 -2.86
C PRO A 432 13.51 -27.98 -4.13
N LEU A 433 13.99 -26.81 -4.51
CA LEU A 433 14.98 -26.66 -5.56
C LEU A 433 16.34 -27.19 -5.11
N THR A 434 17.17 -27.67 -6.04
CA THR A 434 18.55 -28.09 -5.78
C THR A 434 19.59 -27.00 -6.12
N ALA A 435 19.17 -26.00 -6.88
CA ALA A 435 19.91 -24.80 -7.21
C ALA A 435 18.91 -23.66 -7.41
N VAL A 436 19.34 -22.42 -7.30
CA VAL A 436 18.47 -21.26 -7.46
C VAL A 436 19.05 -20.24 -8.41
N THR A 437 18.22 -19.72 -9.29
CA THR A 437 18.51 -18.61 -10.20
C THR A 437 17.69 -17.38 -9.79
N LEU A 438 17.99 -16.21 -10.35
CA LEU A 438 17.19 -15.01 -10.13
C LEU A 438 15.76 -15.17 -10.70
N ASP A 439 15.61 -15.87 -11.82
CA ASP A 439 14.29 -16.10 -12.42
C ASP A 439 13.42 -17.04 -11.55
N ASP A 440 14.03 -18.01 -10.86
CA ASP A 440 13.32 -18.84 -9.88
C ASP A 440 12.79 -17.97 -8.72
N ILE A 441 13.60 -17.04 -8.20
CA ILE A 441 13.19 -16.13 -7.12
C ILE A 441 12.09 -15.18 -7.61
N LYS A 442 12.23 -14.61 -8.81
CA LYS A 442 11.20 -13.75 -9.41
C LYS A 442 9.86 -14.48 -9.56
N MET A 443 9.91 -15.73 -10.02
CA MET A 443 8.70 -16.58 -10.17
C MET A 443 8.10 -16.90 -8.81
N GLU A 444 8.88 -17.40 -7.86
CA GLU A 444 8.40 -17.72 -6.51
C GLU A 444 7.79 -16.49 -5.84
N LYS A 445 8.43 -15.32 -5.99
CA LYS A 445 7.93 -14.05 -5.44
C LYS A 445 6.60 -13.63 -6.08
N ARG A 446 6.46 -13.77 -7.40
CA ARG A 446 5.22 -13.48 -8.12
C ARG A 446 4.06 -14.31 -7.56
N LEU A 447 4.25 -15.63 -7.45
CA LEU A 447 3.20 -16.55 -7.03
C LEU A 447 2.86 -16.39 -5.54
N GLU A 448 3.88 -16.28 -4.70
CA GLU A 448 3.70 -16.13 -3.25
C GLU A 448 3.03 -14.82 -2.88
N LEU A 449 3.42 -13.72 -3.51
CA LEU A 449 2.96 -12.36 -3.18
C LEU A 449 1.97 -11.78 -4.22
N CYS A 450 1.34 -12.63 -5.04
CA CYS A 450 0.36 -12.19 -6.01
C CYS A 450 -0.74 -11.35 -5.35
N CYS A 451 -1.11 -10.24 -5.99
CA CYS A 451 -2.12 -9.30 -5.54
C CYS A 451 -1.83 -8.63 -4.16
N GLU A 452 -0.59 -8.61 -3.68
CA GLU A 452 -0.19 -7.93 -2.43
C GLU A 452 0.52 -6.58 -2.68
N ALA A 453 0.25 -5.92 -3.80
CA ALA A 453 0.79 -4.60 -4.17
C ALA A 453 2.35 -4.55 -4.29
N ILE A 454 2.98 -5.66 -4.67
CA ILE A 454 4.44 -5.80 -4.78
C ILE A 454 4.90 -5.83 -6.25
N ARG A 455 4.16 -6.52 -7.12
CA ARG A 455 4.58 -6.94 -8.46
C ARG A 455 5.05 -5.81 -9.36
N TYR A 456 4.33 -4.68 -9.39
CA TYR A 456 4.67 -3.54 -10.26
C TYR A 456 6.08 -2.99 -10.00
N GLN A 457 6.39 -2.68 -8.74
CA GLN A 457 7.70 -2.14 -8.37
C GLN A 457 8.84 -3.14 -8.66
N ASP A 458 8.58 -4.43 -8.48
CA ASP A 458 9.53 -5.48 -8.80
C ASP A 458 9.80 -5.56 -10.32
N LEU A 459 8.77 -5.54 -11.16
CA LEU A 459 8.92 -5.53 -12.61
C LEU A 459 9.71 -4.31 -13.11
N VAL A 460 9.45 -3.14 -12.52
CA VAL A 460 10.16 -1.90 -12.85
C VAL A 460 11.65 -2.02 -12.49
N ARG A 461 11.99 -2.38 -11.25
CA ARG A 461 13.38 -2.46 -10.79
C ARG A 461 14.18 -3.59 -11.44
N TRP A 462 13.51 -4.68 -11.87
CA TRP A 462 14.14 -5.76 -12.65
C TRP A 462 14.28 -5.43 -14.13
N ASN A 463 13.72 -4.29 -14.60
CA ASN A 463 13.62 -3.91 -16.01
C ASN A 463 12.81 -4.92 -16.86
N ASP A 464 11.86 -5.62 -16.23
CA ASP A 464 10.98 -6.60 -16.87
C ASP A 464 9.62 -5.98 -17.27
N ALA A 465 9.31 -4.76 -16.83
CA ALA A 465 8.00 -4.12 -16.94
C ALA A 465 7.50 -4.03 -18.40
N LYS A 466 8.37 -3.63 -19.33
CA LYS A 466 8.00 -3.48 -20.74
C LYS A 466 7.65 -4.81 -21.41
N SER A 467 8.37 -5.87 -21.08
CA SER A 467 8.09 -7.22 -21.62
C SER A 467 6.82 -7.82 -21.02
N ALA A 468 6.59 -7.59 -19.74
CA ALA A 468 5.42 -8.12 -19.03
C ALA A 468 4.12 -7.39 -19.40
N MET A 469 4.17 -6.06 -19.55
CA MET A 469 2.97 -5.21 -19.61
C MET A 469 2.83 -4.40 -20.90
N GLY A 470 3.70 -4.59 -21.90
CA GLY A 470 3.66 -3.80 -23.15
C GLY A 470 2.39 -3.96 -23.99
N ASN A 471 1.65 -5.05 -23.82
CA ASN A 471 0.36 -5.29 -24.47
C ASN A 471 -0.84 -5.17 -23.51
N GLN A 472 -0.63 -4.74 -22.27
CA GLN A 472 -1.69 -4.67 -21.28
C GLN A 472 -2.76 -3.65 -21.68
N GLY A 473 -4.02 -4.05 -21.60
CA GLY A 473 -5.14 -3.20 -22.00
C GLY A 473 -5.43 -3.11 -23.49
N LYS A 474 -4.65 -3.80 -24.36
CA LYS A 474 -4.93 -3.86 -25.80
C LYS A 474 -6.32 -4.40 -26.07
N GLU A 475 -6.65 -5.49 -25.42
CA GLU A 475 -7.96 -6.13 -25.43
C GLU A 475 -8.40 -6.35 -23.99
N VAL A 476 -9.70 -6.19 -23.71
CA VAL A 476 -10.26 -6.38 -22.37
C VAL A 476 -11.34 -7.45 -22.46
N PRO A 477 -11.27 -8.52 -21.64
CA PRO A 477 -12.20 -9.65 -21.70
C PRO A 477 -13.47 -9.37 -20.90
N ALA A 478 -14.49 -10.18 -21.21
CA ALA A 478 -15.59 -10.48 -20.30
C ALA A 478 -15.82 -11.99 -20.32
N PHE A 479 -16.00 -12.59 -19.16
CA PHE A 479 -16.23 -14.02 -19.03
C PHE A 479 -17.72 -14.34 -18.85
N THR A 480 -18.21 -15.29 -19.62
CA THR A 480 -19.59 -15.81 -19.54
C THR A 480 -19.53 -17.32 -19.30
N LYS A 481 -20.66 -17.92 -18.96
CA LYS A 481 -20.76 -19.39 -18.88
C LYS A 481 -20.40 -20.12 -20.20
N ASP A 482 -20.47 -19.42 -21.34
CA ASP A 482 -20.18 -19.97 -22.67
C ASP A 482 -18.72 -19.64 -23.11
N GLY A 483 -17.91 -19.02 -22.26
CA GLY A 483 -16.49 -18.72 -22.47
C GLY A 483 -16.17 -17.22 -22.49
N ILE A 484 -14.93 -16.90 -22.88
CA ILE A 484 -14.38 -15.54 -22.89
C ILE A 484 -14.86 -14.80 -24.14
N GLN A 485 -15.24 -13.54 -23.94
CA GLN A 485 -15.55 -12.60 -25.00
C GLN A 485 -14.58 -11.40 -24.95
N TRP A 486 -13.93 -11.09 -26.07
CA TRP A 486 -13.00 -9.96 -26.22
C TRP A 486 -13.74 -8.78 -26.87
N ASN A 487 -14.52 -8.06 -26.07
CA ASN A 487 -15.48 -7.07 -26.54
C ASN A 487 -14.91 -5.66 -26.70
N TRP A 488 -13.76 -5.38 -26.06
CA TRP A 488 -13.17 -4.05 -26.05
C TRP A 488 -11.75 -4.11 -26.56
N GLN A 489 -11.43 -3.24 -27.51
CA GLN A 489 -10.09 -3.08 -28.07
C GLN A 489 -9.70 -1.61 -27.98
N ASN A 490 -8.50 -1.35 -27.46
CA ASN A 490 -7.95 -0.02 -27.31
C ASN A 490 -6.85 0.23 -28.35
N SER A 491 -6.82 1.44 -28.91
CA SER A 491 -5.77 1.88 -29.81
C SER A 491 -4.53 2.43 -29.07
N VAL A 492 -4.72 2.86 -27.82
CA VAL A 492 -3.67 3.31 -26.90
C VAL A 492 -3.69 2.38 -25.70
N TYR A 493 -2.58 1.77 -25.36
CA TYR A 493 -2.45 0.79 -24.30
C TYR A 493 -1.00 0.50 -23.94
N GLY A 494 -0.80 -0.18 -22.85
CA GLY A 494 0.43 -0.87 -22.48
C GLY A 494 1.52 0.03 -21.93
N PHE A 495 2.43 -0.63 -21.22
CA PHE A 495 3.58 -0.02 -20.60
C PHE A 495 4.55 0.59 -21.63
N GLN A 496 4.92 1.84 -21.43
CA GLN A 496 5.90 2.59 -22.21
C GLN A 496 7.03 3.04 -21.27
N ASP A 497 8.15 3.48 -21.85
CA ASP A 497 9.34 3.87 -21.07
C ASP A 497 9.06 4.99 -20.04
N LYS A 498 8.11 5.90 -20.33
CA LYS A 498 7.67 6.91 -19.37
C LYS A 498 7.06 6.33 -18.10
N HIS A 499 6.46 5.13 -18.19
CA HIS A 499 5.80 4.48 -17.06
C HIS A 499 6.77 3.79 -16.08
N MET A 500 8.09 3.89 -16.33
CA MET A 500 9.11 3.52 -15.33
C MET A 500 9.00 4.36 -14.06
N LEU A 501 8.48 5.59 -14.18
CA LEU A 501 8.15 6.47 -13.07
C LEU A 501 6.72 7.02 -13.26
N LEU A 502 5.98 7.16 -12.19
CA LEU A 502 4.68 7.82 -12.24
C LEU A 502 4.85 9.32 -12.52
N PRO A 503 3.85 9.97 -13.15
CA PRO A 503 3.90 11.42 -13.35
C PRO A 503 3.78 12.16 -12.01
N ILE A 504 4.53 13.22 -11.86
CA ILE A 504 4.25 14.20 -10.81
C ILE A 504 2.85 14.76 -11.06
N PRO A 505 1.93 14.78 -10.07
CA PRO A 505 0.59 15.30 -10.27
C PRO A 505 0.58 16.72 -10.83
N LEU A 506 -0.25 16.99 -11.83
CA LEU A 506 -0.29 18.32 -12.48
C LEU A 506 -0.54 19.45 -11.48
N LYS A 507 -1.41 19.22 -10.51
CA LYS A 507 -1.72 20.19 -9.45
C LYS A 507 -0.48 20.62 -8.66
N GLU A 508 0.45 19.70 -8.39
CA GLU A 508 1.70 20.03 -7.69
C GLU A 508 2.61 20.92 -8.56
N LEU A 509 2.67 20.65 -9.85
CA LEU A 509 3.44 21.47 -10.80
C LEU A 509 2.85 22.87 -10.97
N GLU A 510 1.52 23.01 -10.95
CA GLU A 510 0.82 24.30 -11.01
C GLU A 510 1.05 25.15 -9.75
N LEU A 511 1.10 24.52 -8.58
CA LEU A 511 1.30 25.19 -7.29
C LEU A 511 2.77 25.51 -6.99
N ASN A 512 3.70 24.72 -7.55
CA ASN A 512 5.12 24.81 -7.26
C ASN A 512 5.98 24.93 -8.54
N PRO A 513 6.35 26.15 -8.94
CA PRO A 513 7.13 26.38 -10.15
C PRO A 513 8.58 25.86 -10.08
N ASN A 514 9.05 25.43 -8.92
CA ASN A 514 10.38 24.83 -8.75
C ASN A 514 10.41 23.34 -9.10
N MET A 515 9.25 22.71 -9.29
CA MET A 515 9.16 21.31 -9.66
C MET A 515 9.16 21.11 -11.17
N GLN A 516 9.68 19.97 -11.57
CA GLN A 516 9.71 19.52 -12.97
C GLN A 516 9.06 18.14 -13.08
N GLN A 517 8.37 17.91 -14.20
CA GLN A 517 7.75 16.65 -14.52
C GLN A 517 8.78 15.55 -14.80
N ASN A 518 8.43 14.31 -14.53
CA ASN A 518 9.21 13.14 -14.92
C ASN A 518 9.29 13.00 -16.45
N PRO A 519 10.39 12.47 -16.99
CA PRO A 519 10.58 12.36 -18.44
C PRO A 519 9.45 11.60 -19.15
N GLY A 520 8.97 12.15 -20.26
CA GLY A 520 7.94 11.54 -21.11
C GLY A 520 6.48 11.82 -20.72
N TRP A 521 6.27 12.52 -19.62
CA TRP A 521 4.94 12.93 -19.14
C TRP A 521 4.57 14.36 -19.54
#